data_c8d69179bcb8a061d7d1f536e169aaad
#
_entry.id   c8d69179bcb8a061d7d1f536e169aaad
#
_cell.length_a   1.000
_cell.length_b   1.000
_cell.length_c   1.000
_cell.angle_alpha   90.00
_cell.angle_beta   90.00
_cell.angle_gamma   90.00
#
_symmetry.space_group_name_H-M   'P 1'
#
loop_
_entity.id
_entity.type
_entity.pdbx_description
1 polymer ?
#
loop_
_entity_poly.entity_id
_entity_poly.type
_entity_poly.pdbx_seq_one_letter_code
_entity_poly.pdbx_strand_id
1 'polypeptide(L)'
;MTFTHWCLFFVIIQIIHFLGTWKLYVKAGRKPWEAIIPIYNGIVLMKIINRPKWWVILLFVPVVNLLMFPVVWIESIRTFGYFKKIDSFLVIITLGLYIFFINYKTDPKYYPDKSLKRWNLFRPRSGFGEWISSITFAVIAATLVHTYFMQPFTIPSSSLEKSLLVGDFLFVSKFHYGARVPSTIFAAPMVHDTIPIPFTSKSYVSYLKQPQLPHLRLPGFQKIKNNDIVCFNWPADSLKTMWGDNSGEFTYKPVDKKTNYVKRCVGIAGDTLELRDGIVYLNGEKNILPYRAKIQFQHTIYSSIGISTNKILRYTGKEFERKFIITFKSQEEYQNIVKYIASLNKLDGNRYEITTYNYKELKVVLKKYRSNIEEIKTTKRVTNLTLALAEKLRRDSEVDSVIKIVHEADNSIFPQIETNQWSQDNMGPIY
;
A
#
# COMPACT_ATOMS: atom_id res chain seq x y z
N MET A 1 -22.47 -6.33 7.19
CA MET A 1 -23.57 -7.22 6.74
C MET A 1 -23.24 -8.64 7.12
N THR A 2 -24.22 -9.42 7.60
CA THR A 2 -24.05 -10.86 7.87
C THR A 2 -24.03 -11.65 6.56
N PHE A 3 -23.59 -12.91 6.62
CA PHE A 3 -23.64 -13.81 5.45
C PHE A 3 -25.08 -13.95 4.89
N THR A 4 -26.09 -14.02 5.78
CA THR A 4 -27.50 -14.08 5.40
C THR A 4 -27.94 -12.85 4.59
N HIS A 5 -27.52 -11.65 4.98
CA HIS A 5 -27.81 -10.42 4.22
C HIS A 5 -27.20 -10.46 2.82
N TRP A 6 -26.01 -11.02 2.67
CA TRP A 6 -25.37 -11.19 1.35
C TRP A 6 -26.11 -12.20 0.46
N CYS A 7 -26.57 -13.32 1.04
CA CYS A 7 -27.39 -14.30 0.32
C CYS A 7 -28.70 -13.67 -0.15
N LEU A 8 -29.39 -12.94 0.74
CA LEU A 8 -30.64 -12.25 0.40
C LEU A 8 -30.40 -11.21 -0.72
N PHE A 9 -29.37 -10.38 -0.59
CA PHE A 9 -29.01 -9.41 -1.61
C PHE A 9 -28.74 -10.07 -2.97
N PHE A 10 -28.00 -11.19 -2.98
CA PHE A 10 -27.74 -11.94 -4.19
C PHE A 10 -29.04 -12.47 -4.84
N VAL A 11 -29.94 -13.03 -4.05
CA VAL A 11 -31.25 -13.51 -4.56
C VAL A 11 -32.07 -12.37 -5.15
N ILE A 12 -32.11 -11.22 -4.48
CA ILE A 12 -32.82 -10.03 -5.00
C ILE A 12 -32.25 -9.60 -6.37
N ILE A 13 -30.93 -9.53 -6.50
CA ILE A 13 -30.28 -9.20 -7.76
C ILE A 13 -30.61 -10.23 -8.86
N GLN A 14 -30.68 -11.52 -8.52
CA GLN A 14 -31.07 -12.56 -9.49
C GLN A 14 -32.51 -12.41 -9.97
N ILE A 15 -33.44 -12.07 -9.06
CA ILE A 15 -34.84 -11.79 -9.43
C ILE A 15 -34.93 -10.58 -10.33
N ILE A 16 -34.24 -9.49 -10.00
CA ILE A 16 -34.18 -8.28 -10.84
C ILE A 16 -33.61 -8.62 -12.23
N HIS A 17 -32.52 -9.37 -12.28
CA HIS A 17 -31.92 -9.81 -13.54
C HIS A 17 -32.91 -10.63 -14.38
N PHE A 18 -33.56 -11.63 -13.78
CA PHE A 18 -34.55 -12.45 -14.46
C PHE A 18 -35.68 -11.59 -15.04
N LEU A 19 -36.33 -10.78 -14.22
CA LEU A 19 -37.44 -9.93 -14.64
C LEU A 19 -37.02 -8.95 -15.76
N GLY A 20 -35.81 -8.42 -15.69
CA GLY A 20 -35.26 -7.49 -16.67
C GLY A 20 -34.88 -8.11 -18.01
N THR A 21 -34.62 -9.43 -18.08
CA THR A 21 -33.92 -10.01 -19.23
C THR A 21 -34.61 -11.22 -19.88
N TRP A 22 -35.54 -11.90 -19.19
CA TRP A 22 -36.07 -13.19 -19.67
C TRP A 22 -36.67 -13.15 -21.11
N LYS A 23 -37.37 -12.08 -21.52
CA LYS A 23 -37.86 -11.96 -22.89
C LYS A 23 -36.73 -11.78 -23.90
N LEU A 24 -35.63 -11.11 -23.51
CA LEU A 24 -34.46 -10.97 -24.37
C LEU A 24 -33.79 -12.34 -24.60
N TYR A 25 -33.77 -13.22 -23.57
CA TYR A 25 -33.31 -14.60 -23.76
C TYR A 25 -34.18 -15.36 -24.76
N VAL A 26 -35.51 -15.25 -24.64
CA VAL A 26 -36.42 -15.87 -25.58
C VAL A 26 -36.19 -15.35 -27.01
N LYS A 27 -36.04 -14.05 -27.18
CA LYS A 27 -35.74 -13.43 -28.49
C LYS A 27 -34.40 -13.87 -29.08
N ALA A 28 -33.45 -14.26 -28.22
CA ALA A 28 -32.17 -14.86 -28.62
C ALA A 28 -32.25 -16.38 -28.86
N GLY A 29 -33.47 -16.95 -28.89
CA GLY A 29 -33.66 -18.40 -29.09
C GLY A 29 -33.33 -19.26 -27.89
N ARG A 30 -33.30 -18.66 -26.67
CA ARG A 30 -33.03 -19.35 -25.41
C ARG A 30 -34.33 -19.60 -24.64
N LYS A 31 -34.29 -20.54 -23.67
CA LYS A 31 -35.44 -20.83 -22.83
C LYS A 31 -35.57 -19.80 -21.69
N PRO A 32 -36.80 -19.37 -21.29
CA PRO A 32 -37.00 -18.36 -20.25
C PRO A 32 -36.34 -18.73 -18.91
N TRP A 33 -36.38 -19.99 -18.52
CA TRP A 33 -35.80 -20.46 -17.24
C TRP A 33 -34.27 -20.33 -17.18
N GLU A 34 -33.58 -20.24 -18.33
CA GLU A 34 -32.14 -20.01 -18.36
C GLU A 34 -31.73 -18.65 -17.79
N ALA A 35 -32.64 -17.70 -17.76
CA ALA A 35 -32.40 -16.38 -17.17
C ALA A 35 -32.52 -16.34 -15.65
N ILE A 36 -33.15 -17.37 -15.02
CA ILE A 36 -33.38 -17.37 -13.56
C ILE A 36 -32.31 -18.12 -12.78
N ILE A 37 -31.64 -19.12 -13.39
CA ILE A 37 -30.65 -19.95 -12.67
C ILE A 37 -29.38 -19.14 -12.43
N PRO A 38 -29.00 -18.88 -11.17
CA PRO A 38 -27.81 -18.10 -10.84
C PRO A 38 -26.54 -18.68 -11.50
N ILE A 39 -25.62 -17.81 -11.87
CA ILE A 39 -24.36 -18.13 -12.57
C ILE A 39 -24.60 -18.65 -13.99
N TYR A 40 -25.49 -19.63 -14.16
CA TYR A 40 -25.82 -20.16 -15.49
C TYR A 40 -26.45 -19.11 -16.39
N ASN A 41 -27.31 -18.24 -15.85
CA ASN A 41 -27.85 -17.08 -16.57
C ASN A 41 -26.73 -16.19 -17.14
N GLY A 42 -25.70 -15.90 -16.35
CA GLY A 42 -24.51 -15.16 -16.81
C GLY A 42 -23.79 -15.87 -17.96
N ILE A 43 -23.60 -17.19 -17.85
CA ILE A 43 -22.95 -17.99 -18.92
C ILE A 43 -23.77 -17.94 -20.21
N VAL A 44 -25.09 -18.05 -20.10
CA VAL A 44 -25.99 -17.95 -21.27
C VAL A 44 -25.99 -16.52 -21.82
N LEU A 45 -25.99 -15.50 -20.97
CA LEU A 45 -25.87 -14.10 -21.39
C LEU A 45 -24.58 -13.85 -22.18
N MET A 46 -23.44 -14.37 -21.70
CA MET A 46 -22.18 -14.26 -22.45
C MET A 46 -22.27 -14.89 -23.85
N LYS A 47 -22.97 -16.02 -23.99
CA LYS A 47 -23.25 -16.61 -25.30
C LYS A 47 -24.12 -15.71 -26.17
N ILE A 48 -25.21 -15.16 -25.61
CA ILE A 48 -26.12 -14.25 -26.32
C ILE A 48 -25.36 -13.03 -26.85
N ILE A 49 -24.51 -12.41 -26.03
CA ILE A 49 -23.74 -11.22 -26.40
C ILE A 49 -22.43 -11.54 -27.16
N ASN A 50 -22.20 -12.84 -27.51
CA ASN A 50 -21.01 -13.34 -28.21
C ASN A 50 -19.70 -12.90 -27.53
N ARG A 51 -19.61 -13.18 -26.22
CA ARG A 51 -18.43 -12.93 -25.40
C ARG A 51 -17.94 -14.20 -24.71
N PRO A 52 -16.65 -14.29 -24.32
CA PRO A 52 -16.11 -15.46 -23.65
C PRO A 52 -16.88 -15.79 -22.38
N LYS A 53 -17.20 -17.07 -22.14
CA LYS A 53 -17.96 -17.54 -20.98
C LYS A 53 -17.27 -17.18 -19.64
N TRP A 54 -15.94 -17.18 -19.62
CA TRP A 54 -15.16 -16.86 -18.42
C TRP A 54 -15.36 -15.42 -17.91
N TRP A 55 -15.91 -14.50 -18.73
CA TRP A 55 -16.28 -13.15 -18.28
C TRP A 55 -17.24 -13.17 -17.09
N VAL A 56 -18.02 -14.24 -16.94
CA VAL A 56 -18.90 -14.41 -15.77
C VAL A 56 -18.11 -14.35 -14.46
N ILE A 57 -16.89 -14.90 -14.43
CA ILE A 57 -16.04 -14.85 -13.25
C ILE A 57 -15.75 -13.40 -12.84
N LEU A 58 -15.52 -12.51 -13.80
CA LEU A 58 -15.19 -11.10 -13.55
C LEU A 58 -16.37 -10.33 -12.91
N LEU A 59 -17.61 -10.79 -13.08
CA LEU A 59 -18.78 -10.21 -12.42
C LEU A 59 -18.82 -10.49 -10.91
N PHE A 60 -18.08 -11.49 -10.45
CA PHE A 60 -17.95 -11.86 -9.03
C PHE A 60 -16.67 -11.34 -8.38
N VAL A 61 -15.76 -10.76 -9.16
CA VAL A 61 -14.50 -10.20 -8.64
C VAL A 61 -14.77 -8.77 -8.13
N PRO A 62 -14.64 -8.50 -6.81
CA PRO A 62 -14.85 -7.16 -6.26
C PRO A 62 -13.98 -6.11 -6.95
N VAL A 63 -14.48 -4.89 -7.04
CA VAL A 63 -13.90 -3.74 -7.77
C VAL A 63 -13.93 -3.92 -9.28
N VAL A 64 -13.53 -5.08 -9.82
CA VAL A 64 -13.60 -5.40 -11.26
C VAL A 64 -15.03 -5.45 -11.75
N ASN A 65 -15.95 -6.00 -10.95
CA ASN A 65 -17.36 -6.08 -11.27
C ASN A 65 -17.99 -4.70 -11.57
N LEU A 66 -17.56 -3.64 -10.88
CA LEU A 66 -18.03 -2.26 -11.11
C LEU A 66 -17.75 -1.78 -12.54
N LEU A 67 -16.68 -2.27 -13.15
CA LEU A 67 -16.33 -1.97 -14.55
C LEU A 67 -17.01 -2.96 -15.50
N MET A 68 -17.13 -4.21 -15.11
CA MET A 68 -17.65 -5.27 -15.96
C MET A 68 -19.17 -5.20 -16.15
N PHE A 69 -19.95 -4.83 -15.13
CA PHE A 69 -21.40 -4.69 -15.27
C PHE A 69 -21.79 -3.67 -16.35
N PRO A 70 -21.28 -2.41 -16.35
CA PRO A 70 -21.53 -1.46 -17.45
C PRO A 70 -21.15 -2.02 -18.82
N VAL A 71 -20.03 -2.71 -18.95
CA VAL A 71 -19.59 -3.32 -20.20
C VAL A 71 -20.61 -4.35 -20.68
N VAL A 72 -21.04 -5.25 -19.79
CA VAL A 72 -22.01 -6.31 -20.12
C VAL A 72 -23.37 -5.71 -20.46
N TRP A 73 -23.84 -4.69 -19.75
CA TRP A 73 -25.11 -4.01 -20.05
C TRP A 73 -25.08 -3.34 -21.42
N ILE A 74 -24.02 -2.61 -21.75
CA ILE A 74 -23.85 -1.96 -23.06
C ILE A 74 -23.82 -3.02 -24.17
N GLU A 75 -23.06 -4.09 -24.01
CA GLU A 75 -22.98 -5.17 -24.99
C GLU A 75 -24.34 -5.86 -25.16
N SER A 76 -25.08 -6.03 -24.06
CA SER A 76 -26.43 -6.61 -24.09
C SER A 76 -27.37 -5.77 -24.91
N ILE A 77 -27.54 -4.48 -24.62
CA ILE A 77 -28.47 -3.63 -25.36
C ILE A 77 -28.09 -3.49 -26.85
N ARG A 78 -26.80 -3.41 -27.15
CA ARG A 78 -26.29 -3.36 -28.52
C ARG A 78 -26.59 -4.64 -29.31
N THR A 79 -26.49 -5.79 -28.65
CA THR A 79 -26.86 -7.07 -29.29
C THR A 79 -28.33 -7.13 -29.68
N PHE A 80 -29.15 -6.30 -29.04
CA PHE A 80 -30.61 -6.14 -29.37
C PHE A 80 -30.94 -4.88 -30.17
N GLY A 81 -29.94 -4.24 -30.80
CA GLY A 81 -30.14 -3.17 -31.78
C GLY A 81 -30.10 -1.75 -31.24
N TYR A 82 -29.75 -1.55 -29.94
CA TYR A 82 -29.65 -0.23 -29.31
C TYR A 82 -28.20 0.29 -29.38
N PHE A 83 -27.85 0.99 -30.46
CA PHE A 83 -26.47 1.43 -30.75
C PHE A 83 -26.21 2.89 -30.42
N LYS A 84 -27.25 3.69 -30.12
CA LYS A 84 -27.10 5.13 -29.87
C LYS A 84 -26.31 5.39 -28.62
N LYS A 85 -25.51 6.48 -28.59
CA LYS A 85 -24.75 6.90 -27.42
C LYS A 85 -25.65 7.14 -26.19
N ILE A 86 -26.87 7.67 -26.45
CA ILE A 86 -27.84 7.91 -25.38
C ILE A 86 -28.30 6.59 -24.70
N ASP A 87 -28.51 5.51 -25.48
CA ASP A 87 -28.87 4.21 -24.91
C ASP A 87 -27.74 3.68 -23.98
N SER A 88 -26.49 3.82 -24.44
CA SER A 88 -25.32 3.45 -23.62
C SER A 88 -25.22 4.30 -22.35
N PHE A 89 -25.52 5.60 -22.42
CA PHE A 89 -25.58 6.47 -21.26
C PHE A 89 -26.70 6.07 -20.30
N LEU A 90 -27.91 5.86 -20.83
CA LEU A 90 -29.08 5.48 -20.03
C LEU A 90 -28.86 4.14 -19.30
N VAL A 91 -28.30 3.13 -19.96
CA VAL A 91 -28.06 1.84 -19.28
C VAL A 91 -27.05 1.93 -18.15
N ILE A 92 -26.06 2.82 -18.25
CA ILE A 92 -25.08 3.04 -17.19
C ILE A 92 -25.70 3.81 -16.02
N ILE A 93 -26.33 4.97 -16.28
CA ILE A 93 -26.85 5.84 -15.23
C ILE A 93 -28.01 5.20 -14.46
N THR A 94 -28.78 4.32 -15.11
CA THR A 94 -29.83 3.55 -14.45
C THR A 94 -29.35 2.23 -13.85
N LEU A 95 -28.04 1.98 -13.79
CA LEU A 95 -27.46 0.75 -13.28
C LEU A 95 -28.05 -0.53 -13.91
N GLY A 96 -28.31 -0.49 -15.23
CA GLY A 96 -28.88 -1.61 -15.99
C GLY A 96 -30.42 -1.64 -16.04
N LEU A 97 -31.12 -0.85 -15.23
CA LEU A 97 -32.60 -0.87 -15.21
C LEU A 97 -33.23 -0.41 -16.54
N TYR A 98 -32.51 0.34 -17.37
CA TYR A 98 -32.96 0.66 -18.75
C TYR A 98 -33.24 -0.60 -19.57
N ILE A 99 -32.64 -1.74 -19.25
CA ILE A 99 -32.93 -3.03 -19.92
C ILE A 99 -34.40 -3.47 -19.73
N PHE A 100 -35.03 -3.13 -18.58
CA PHE A 100 -36.47 -3.38 -18.38
C PHE A 100 -37.32 -2.65 -19.40
N PHE A 101 -37.00 -1.38 -19.66
CA PHE A 101 -37.71 -0.62 -20.68
C PHE A 101 -37.56 -1.32 -22.05
N ILE A 102 -36.37 -1.74 -22.42
CA ILE A 102 -36.11 -2.48 -23.65
C ILE A 102 -36.89 -3.79 -23.68
N ASN A 103 -36.90 -4.52 -22.58
CA ASN A 103 -37.53 -5.85 -22.47
C ASN A 103 -39.05 -5.82 -22.56
N TYR A 104 -39.74 -4.74 -22.08
CA TYR A 104 -41.19 -4.69 -21.93
C TYR A 104 -41.90 -3.67 -22.83
N LYS A 105 -41.23 -2.58 -23.15
CA LYS A 105 -41.86 -1.45 -23.89
C LYS A 105 -41.48 -1.36 -25.36
N THR A 106 -40.47 -2.16 -25.77
CA THR A 106 -39.97 -2.13 -27.15
C THR A 106 -40.01 -3.51 -27.77
N ASP A 107 -39.80 -3.57 -29.08
CA ASP A 107 -39.63 -4.84 -29.82
C ASP A 107 -38.16 -4.99 -30.31
N PRO A 108 -37.23 -5.36 -29.43
CA PRO A 108 -35.81 -5.46 -29.77
C PRO A 108 -35.58 -6.61 -30.75
N LYS A 109 -34.73 -6.38 -31.76
CA LYS A 109 -34.29 -7.41 -32.71
C LYS A 109 -32.96 -7.95 -32.30
N TYR A 110 -32.84 -9.26 -32.23
CA TYR A 110 -31.60 -9.95 -31.88
C TYR A 110 -30.63 -9.99 -33.07
N TYR A 111 -29.37 -9.60 -32.82
CA TYR A 111 -28.29 -9.60 -33.81
C TYR A 111 -27.15 -10.50 -33.33
N PRO A 112 -27.17 -11.83 -33.62
CA PRO A 112 -26.20 -12.78 -33.11
C PRO A 112 -24.80 -12.60 -33.68
N ASP A 113 -24.74 -12.14 -34.94
CA ASP A 113 -23.47 -12.03 -35.66
C ASP A 113 -22.94 -10.58 -35.66
N LYS A 114 -21.82 -10.37 -34.99
CA LYS A 114 -21.12 -9.09 -34.92
C LYS A 114 -20.29 -8.80 -36.19
N SER A 115 -20.13 -9.76 -37.10
CA SER A 115 -19.41 -9.61 -38.36
C SER A 115 -20.28 -8.97 -39.46
N LEU A 116 -21.59 -8.92 -39.27
CA LEU A 116 -22.51 -8.30 -40.24
C LEU A 116 -22.13 -6.83 -40.53
N LYS A 117 -22.11 -6.45 -41.81
CA LYS A 117 -21.83 -5.06 -42.24
C LYS A 117 -22.64 -4.02 -41.45
N ARG A 118 -23.90 -4.37 -41.07
CA ARG A 118 -24.76 -3.54 -40.24
C ARG A 118 -24.22 -3.27 -38.84
N TRP A 119 -23.57 -4.26 -38.19
CA TRP A 119 -22.88 -4.05 -36.89
C TRP A 119 -21.75 -3.05 -37.03
N ASN A 120 -20.97 -3.13 -38.11
CA ASN A 120 -19.88 -2.22 -38.40
C ASN A 120 -20.36 -0.80 -38.80
N LEU A 121 -21.53 -0.69 -39.44
CA LEU A 121 -22.14 0.59 -39.78
C LEU A 121 -22.65 1.37 -38.53
N PHE A 122 -23.17 0.65 -37.53
CA PHE A 122 -23.72 1.23 -36.31
C PHE A 122 -22.69 1.32 -35.16
N ARG A 123 -21.51 0.73 -35.31
CA ARG A 123 -20.38 0.92 -34.44
C ARG A 123 -19.42 1.89 -35.12
N PRO A 124 -19.60 3.21 -34.91
CA PRO A 124 -18.60 4.14 -35.42
C PRO A 124 -17.26 3.75 -34.73
N ARG A 125 -16.28 3.35 -35.51
CA ARG A 125 -14.89 3.28 -35.12
C ARG A 125 -14.39 4.71 -34.90
N SER A 126 -14.94 5.40 -33.89
CA SER A 126 -14.35 6.65 -33.45
C SER A 126 -13.13 6.29 -32.65
N GLY A 127 -11.98 6.89 -32.97
CA GLY A 127 -10.76 6.69 -32.21
C GLY A 127 -10.95 6.90 -30.71
N PHE A 128 -11.87 7.77 -30.30
CA PHE A 128 -12.27 7.98 -28.91
C PHE A 128 -12.93 6.72 -28.27
N GLY A 129 -13.80 6.01 -29.00
CA GLY A 129 -14.43 4.78 -28.47
C GLY A 129 -13.43 3.63 -28.33
N GLU A 130 -12.46 3.52 -29.23
CA GLU A 130 -11.38 2.54 -29.13
C GLU A 130 -10.44 2.87 -27.99
N TRP A 131 -10.12 4.15 -27.79
CA TRP A 131 -9.32 4.61 -26.68
C TRP A 131 -9.95 4.30 -25.31
N ILE A 132 -11.25 4.62 -25.12
CA ILE A 132 -11.98 4.26 -23.89
C ILE A 132 -11.98 2.74 -23.68
N SER A 133 -12.22 1.94 -24.71
CA SER A 133 -12.23 0.48 -24.60
C SER A 133 -10.85 -0.06 -24.17
N SER A 134 -9.78 0.46 -24.75
CA SER A 134 -8.41 0.08 -24.42
C SER A 134 -8.04 0.45 -22.98
N ILE A 135 -8.38 1.66 -22.53
CA ILE A 135 -8.17 2.07 -21.13
C ILE A 135 -8.98 1.19 -20.18
N THR A 136 -10.26 0.93 -20.47
CA THR A 136 -11.09 0.07 -19.62
C THR A 136 -10.49 -1.31 -19.50
N PHE A 137 -10.04 -1.91 -20.60
CA PHE A 137 -9.34 -3.19 -20.58
C PHE A 137 -8.07 -3.14 -19.75
N ALA A 138 -7.25 -2.12 -19.95
CA ALA A 138 -5.99 -1.96 -19.20
C ALA A 138 -6.23 -1.81 -17.69
N VAL A 139 -7.23 -1.03 -17.28
CA VAL A 139 -7.60 -0.83 -15.87
C VAL A 139 -8.12 -2.14 -15.25
N ILE A 140 -8.96 -2.91 -15.96
CA ILE A 140 -9.44 -4.21 -15.49
C ILE A 140 -8.27 -5.18 -15.31
N ALA A 141 -7.41 -5.31 -16.32
CA ALA A 141 -6.25 -6.20 -16.28
C ALA A 141 -5.27 -5.82 -15.15
N ALA A 142 -4.96 -4.52 -15.04
CA ALA A 142 -4.10 -4.00 -14.00
C ALA A 142 -4.70 -4.24 -12.59
N THR A 143 -6.00 -4.01 -12.40
CA THR A 143 -6.68 -4.26 -11.12
C THR A 143 -6.60 -5.74 -10.73
N LEU A 144 -6.81 -6.66 -11.68
CA LEU A 144 -6.68 -8.09 -11.43
C LEU A 144 -5.25 -8.46 -11.01
N VAL A 145 -4.26 -7.98 -11.76
CA VAL A 145 -2.84 -8.25 -11.45
C VAL A 145 -2.47 -7.71 -10.08
N HIS A 146 -2.81 -6.45 -9.79
CA HIS A 146 -2.51 -5.80 -8.50
C HIS A 146 -3.19 -6.48 -7.31
N THR A 147 -4.41 -6.97 -7.50
CA THR A 147 -5.18 -7.55 -6.40
C THR A 147 -4.79 -8.98 -6.09
N TYR A 148 -4.57 -9.80 -7.14
CA TYR A 148 -4.46 -11.25 -6.99
C TYR A 148 -3.08 -11.83 -7.30
N PHE A 149 -2.24 -11.11 -8.03
CA PHE A 149 -0.93 -11.61 -8.43
C PHE A 149 0.22 -10.88 -7.75
N MET A 150 0.43 -9.62 -8.07
CA MET A 150 1.55 -8.87 -7.53
C MET A 150 1.27 -7.36 -7.51
N GLN A 151 1.79 -6.70 -6.49
CA GLN A 151 1.63 -5.26 -6.32
C GLN A 151 3.01 -4.62 -6.10
N PRO A 152 3.36 -3.55 -6.86
CA PRO A 152 4.61 -2.82 -6.65
C PRO A 152 4.51 -1.94 -5.41
N PHE A 153 5.62 -1.87 -4.67
CA PHE A 153 5.82 -0.98 -3.54
C PHE A 153 7.23 -0.40 -3.56
N THR A 154 7.38 0.75 -2.92
CA THR A 154 8.67 1.37 -2.64
C THR A 154 8.92 1.32 -1.14
N ILE A 155 10.14 1.01 -0.71
CA ILE A 155 10.52 0.96 0.70
C ILE A 155 10.80 2.39 1.19
N PRO A 156 9.97 2.96 2.10
CA PRO A 156 10.15 4.33 2.56
C PRO A 156 11.03 4.45 3.82
N SER A 157 11.27 3.36 4.53
CA SER A 157 11.92 3.38 5.85
C SER A 157 13.01 2.32 6.00
N SER A 158 13.96 2.55 6.89
CA SER A 158 15.13 1.70 7.14
C SER A 158 14.87 0.51 8.09
N SER A 159 13.61 0.22 8.44
CA SER A 159 13.31 -0.81 9.46
C SER A 159 13.68 -2.25 9.06
N LEU A 160 13.91 -2.51 7.78
CA LEU A 160 14.38 -3.80 7.24
C LEU A 160 15.78 -3.72 6.62
N GLU A 161 16.51 -2.63 6.91
CA GLU A 161 17.89 -2.48 6.45
C GLU A 161 18.75 -3.59 7.13
N LYS A 162 19.54 -4.25 6.46
CA LYS A 162 20.11 -4.32 5.10
C LYS A 162 19.47 -5.45 4.29
N SER A 163 18.29 -5.92 4.68
CA SER A 163 17.52 -6.85 3.87
C SER A 163 16.83 -6.13 2.72
N LEU A 164 16.20 -5.00 3.01
CA LEU A 164 15.60 -4.07 2.05
C LEU A 164 16.09 -2.66 2.38
N LEU A 165 16.51 -1.92 1.36
CA LEU A 165 17.02 -0.57 1.51
C LEU A 165 15.96 0.48 1.23
N VAL A 166 16.10 1.66 1.83
CA VAL A 166 15.24 2.81 1.51
C VAL A 166 15.40 3.16 0.04
N GLY A 167 14.27 3.29 -0.68
CA GLY A 167 14.23 3.54 -2.12
C GLY A 167 14.18 2.29 -2.98
N ASP A 168 14.30 1.08 -2.42
CA ASP A 168 14.13 -0.15 -3.19
C ASP A 168 12.68 -0.26 -3.72
N PHE A 169 12.55 -0.65 -4.99
CA PHE A 169 11.30 -1.05 -5.61
C PHE A 169 11.16 -2.57 -5.52
N LEU A 170 10.02 -3.01 -5.06
CA LEU A 170 9.73 -4.44 -4.93
C LEU A 170 8.32 -4.79 -5.38
N PHE A 171 8.12 -6.03 -5.79
CA PHE A 171 6.81 -6.59 -6.04
C PHE A 171 6.42 -7.52 -4.88
N VAL A 172 5.31 -7.19 -4.23
CA VAL A 172 4.73 -8.08 -3.21
C VAL A 172 3.87 -9.12 -3.91
N SER A 173 4.27 -10.37 -3.79
CA SER A 173 3.50 -11.50 -4.30
C SER A 173 2.25 -11.74 -3.44
N LYS A 174 1.10 -11.87 -4.09
CA LYS A 174 -0.17 -12.14 -3.41
C LYS A 174 -0.47 -13.63 -3.30
N PHE A 175 0.10 -14.45 -4.17
CA PHE A 175 -0.24 -15.88 -4.27
C PHE A 175 0.55 -16.77 -3.31
N HIS A 176 1.73 -16.35 -2.81
CA HIS A 176 2.50 -17.18 -1.88
C HIS A 176 1.71 -17.55 -0.63
N TYR A 177 1.16 -16.55 0.06
CA TYR A 177 0.32 -16.75 1.26
C TYR A 177 -1.18 -16.73 0.95
N GLY A 178 -1.55 -16.73 -0.33
CA GLY A 178 -2.92 -16.62 -0.81
C GLY A 178 -3.41 -15.17 -0.91
N ALA A 179 -3.96 -14.82 -2.06
CA ALA A 179 -4.50 -13.49 -2.30
C ALA A 179 -5.74 -13.26 -1.46
N ARG A 180 -5.80 -12.11 -0.77
CA ARG A 180 -7.01 -11.68 -0.07
C ARG A 180 -7.99 -11.06 -1.06
N VAL A 181 -9.23 -11.54 -1.05
CA VAL A 181 -10.32 -10.91 -1.79
C VAL A 181 -10.63 -9.57 -1.12
N PRO A 182 -10.70 -8.45 -1.88
CA PRO A 182 -11.06 -7.16 -1.30
C PRO A 182 -12.40 -7.22 -0.57
N SER A 183 -12.43 -6.76 0.66
CA SER A 183 -13.68 -6.65 1.43
C SER A 183 -14.49 -5.43 1.01
N THR A 184 -13.82 -4.37 0.56
CA THR A 184 -14.46 -3.13 0.12
C THR A 184 -14.89 -3.24 -1.35
N ILE A 185 -16.19 -3.41 -1.57
CA ILE A 185 -16.75 -3.65 -2.93
C ILE A 185 -16.69 -2.37 -3.76
N PHE A 186 -17.16 -1.26 -3.17
CA PHE A 186 -17.24 0.03 -3.86
C PHE A 186 -15.97 0.83 -3.61
N ALA A 187 -14.97 0.64 -4.47
CA ALA A 187 -13.70 1.35 -4.42
C ALA A 187 -13.24 1.71 -5.83
N ALA A 188 -12.56 2.83 -5.96
CA ALA A 188 -11.91 3.18 -7.22
C ALA A 188 -10.82 2.14 -7.55
N PRO A 189 -10.77 1.64 -8.79
CA PRO A 189 -9.75 0.69 -9.21
C PRO A 189 -8.37 1.32 -9.13
N MET A 190 -7.35 0.55 -8.74
CA MET A 190 -5.96 0.97 -8.63
C MET A 190 -5.67 2.07 -7.58
N VAL A 191 -6.67 2.54 -6.83
CA VAL A 191 -6.52 3.55 -5.78
C VAL A 191 -6.65 2.91 -4.41
N HIS A 192 -5.68 3.20 -3.53
CA HIS A 192 -5.67 2.59 -2.19
C HIS A 192 -6.57 3.33 -1.21
N ASP A 193 -6.37 4.62 -0.99
CA ASP A 193 -7.03 5.39 0.06
C ASP A 193 -7.77 6.63 -0.49
N THR A 194 -7.06 7.63 -1.00
CA THR A 194 -7.64 8.91 -1.44
C THR A 194 -7.30 9.24 -2.88
N ILE A 195 -8.18 10.01 -3.52
CA ILE A 195 -7.99 10.56 -4.87
C ILE A 195 -7.73 12.06 -4.71
N PRO A 196 -6.54 12.56 -5.09
CA PRO A 196 -6.29 13.98 -5.11
C PRO A 196 -7.10 14.67 -6.22
N ILE A 197 -7.66 15.84 -5.91
CA ILE A 197 -8.33 16.64 -6.93
C ILE A 197 -7.27 17.50 -7.63
N PRO A 198 -7.15 17.38 -8.97
CA PRO A 198 -6.23 18.22 -9.71
C PRO A 198 -6.46 19.72 -9.40
N PHE A 199 -5.36 20.47 -9.29
CA PHE A 199 -5.37 21.92 -9.03
C PHE A 199 -5.94 22.36 -7.68
N THR A 200 -6.14 21.44 -6.72
CA THR A 200 -6.57 21.77 -5.35
C THR A 200 -5.75 20.99 -4.33
N SER A 201 -5.68 21.47 -3.08
CA SER A 201 -5.08 20.72 -1.95
C SER A 201 -6.03 19.68 -1.34
N LYS A 202 -7.23 19.51 -1.93
CA LYS A 202 -8.25 18.59 -1.40
C LYS A 202 -8.12 17.20 -1.99
N SER A 203 -8.41 16.18 -1.18
CA SER A 203 -8.50 14.78 -1.60
C SER A 203 -9.82 14.18 -1.10
N TYR A 204 -10.39 13.26 -1.88
CA TYR A 204 -11.57 12.50 -1.49
C TYR A 204 -11.23 11.04 -1.24
N VAL A 205 -11.95 10.42 -0.31
CA VAL A 205 -11.86 8.98 -0.07
C VAL A 205 -12.29 8.23 -1.32
N SER A 206 -11.48 7.28 -1.75
CA SER A 206 -11.66 6.52 -3.00
C SER A 206 -12.64 5.35 -2.90
N TYR A 207 -13.29 5.17 -1.76
CA TYR A 207 -14.14 3.99 -1.48
C TYR A 207 -15.30 4.34 -0.55
N LEU A 208 -16.33 3.46 -0.57
CA LEU A 208 -17.41 3.49 0.41
C LEU A 208 -17.08 2.54 1.56
N LYS A 209 -17.27 3.01 2.81
CA LYS A 209 -16.98 2.19 4.01
C LYS A 209 -17.93 1.00 4.16
N GLN A 210 -19.11 1.05 3.58
CA GLN A 210 -20.13 -0.01 3.59
C GLN A 210 -20.75 -0.15 2.20
N PRO A 211 -21.24 -1.34 1.80
CA PRO A 211 -21.15 -2.62 2.50
C PRO A 211 -19.75 -3.26 2.37
N GLN A 212 -19.40 -4.14 3.34
CA GLN A 212 -18.15 -4.89 3.34
C GLN A 212 -18.43 -6.38 3.12
N LEU A 213 -17.62 -7.05 2.29
CA LEU A 213 -17.61 -8.51 2.20
C LEU A 213 -16.96 -9.13 3.44
N PRO A 214 -17.35 -10.37 3.80
CA PRO A 214 -16.61 -11.13 4.80
C PRO A 214 -15.16 -11.35 4.36
N HIS A 215 -14.27 -11.55 5.35
CA HIS A 215 -12.88 -11.84 5.06
C HIS A 215 -12.74 -13.17 4.31
N LEU A 216 -12.21 -13.11 3.11
CA LEU A 216 -11.92 -14.27 2.28
C LEU A 216 -10.50 -14.18 1.74
N ARG A 217 -9.74 -15.26 1.92
CA ARG A 217 -8.39 -15.44 1.37
C ARG A 217 -8.37 -16.68 0.49
N LEU A 218 -7.85 -16.55 -0.70
CA LEU A 218 -7.62 -17.69 -1.60
C LEU A 218 -6.51 -18.57 -1.03
N PRO A 219 -6.48 -19.89 -1.35
CA PRO A 219 -5.40 -20.75 -0.95
C PRO A 219 -4.03 -20.23 -1.42
N GLY A 220 -3.03 -20.29 -0.56
CA GLY A 220 -1.65 -19.95 -0.88
C GLY A 220 -0.80 -21.19 -1.13
N PHE A 221 0.37 -20.99 -1.75
CA PHE A 221 1.32 -22.08 -2.01
C PHE A 221 2.17 -22.45 -0.79
N GLN A 222 2.27 -21.55 0.20
CA GLN A 222 3.07 -21.79 1.40
C GLN A 222 2.43 -21.13 2.63
N LYS A 223 2.84 -21.60 3.81
CA LYS A 223 2.52 -20.98 5.10
C LYS A 223 3.63 -20.01 5.49
N ILE A 224 3.27 -18.99 6.28
CA ILE A 224 4.23 -18.06 6.86
C ILE A 224 5.13 -18.82 7.83
N LYS A 225 6.44 -18.54 7.78
CA LYS A 225 7.47 -19.10 8.67
C LYS A 225 8.19 -17.98 9.41
N ASN A 226 8.85 -18.34 10.50
CA ASN A 226 9.73 -17.43 11.21
C ASN A 226 10.83 -16.89 10.29
N ASN A 227 11.11 -15.61 10.41
CA ASN A 227 12.02 -14.83 9.58
C ASN A 227 11.55 -14.51 8.14
N ASP A 228 10.38 -14.93 7.70
CA ASP A 228 9.81 -14.46 6.44
C ASP A 228 9.58 -12.93 6.46
N ILE A 229 9.79 -12.29 5.31
CA ILE A 229 9.42 -10.89 5.12
C ILE A 229 7.98 -10.87 4.62
N VAL A 230 7.08 -10.32 5.43
CA VAL A 230 5.64 -10.30 5.17
C VAL A 230 5.12 -8.88 4.97
N CYS A 231 4.18 -8.74 4.03
CA CYS A 231 3.43 -7.51 3.83
C CYS A 231 2.02 -7.69 4.41
N PHE A 232 1.59 -6.75 5.25
CA PHE A 232 0.29 -6.80 5.91
C PHE A 232 -0.30 -5.40 6.06
N ASN A 233 -1.61 -5.30 6.26
CA ASN A 233 -2.26 -4.04 6.59
C ASN A 233 -2.10 -3.75 8.08
N TRP A 234 -1.64 -2.55 8.40
CA TRP A 234 -1.40 -2.15 9.79
C TRP A 234 -2.71 -2.09 10.60
N PRO A 235 -2.91 -2.95 11.61
CA PRO A 235 -4.19 -3.05 12.33
C PRO A 235 -4.60 -1.76 13.03
N ALA A 236 -3.64 -1.03 13.58
CA ALA A 236 -3.87 0.20 14.33
C ALA A 236 -3.98 1.46 13.45
N ASP A 237 -4.03 1.34 12.11
CA ASP A 237 -4.21 2.49 11.22
C ASP A 237 -5.58 3.13 11.44
N SER A 238 -5.56 4.26 12.14
CA SER A 238 -6.70 5.12 12.42
C SER A 238 -6.49 6.56 11.93
N LEU A 239 -5.42 6.80 11.16
CA LEU A 239 -5.08 8.13 10.65
C LEU A 239 -5.80 8.38 9.33
N LYS A 240 -6.23 9.62 9.09
CA LYS A 240 -6.83 10.04 7.82
C LYS A 240 -5.83 9.87 6.67
N THR A 241 -4.60 10.30 6.88
CA THR A 241 -3.46 10.07 5.98
C THR A 241 -2.28 9.56 6.78
N MET A 242 -1.41 8.74 6.18
CA MET A 242 -0.24 8.19 6.86
C MET A 242 0.78 9.27 7.26
N TRP A 243 0.88 10.34 6.49
CA TRP A 243 1.85 11.42 6.67
C TRP A 243 1.14 12.75 6.81
N GLY A 244 1.53 13.52 7.82
CA GLY A 244 1.04 14.90 8.02
C GLY A 244 -0.35 15.02 8.63
N ASP A 245 -0.96 13.93 9.10
CA ASP A 245 -2.20 14.00 9.88
C ASP A 245 -1.87 14.11 11.36
N ASN A 246 -1.88 15.34 11.86
CA ASN A 246 -1.67 15.66 13.28
C ASN A 246 -3.01 16.01 13.97
N SER A 247 -4.15 15.71 13.37
CA SER A 247 -5.47 16.06 13.91
C SER A 247 -5.82 15.32 15.20
N GLY A 248 -5.22 14.12 15.40
CA GLY A 248 -5.60 13.23 16.49
C GLY A 248 -6.99 12.60 16.33
N GLU A 249 -7.68 12.87 15.22
CA GLU A 249 -9.01 12.36 14.95
C GLU A 249 -8.98 10.91 14.51
N PHE A 250 -9.80 10.08 15.17
CA PHE A 250 -9.95 8.67 14.77
C PHE A 250 -10.68 8.55 13.43
N THR A 251 -10.03 7.95 12.45
CA THR A 251 -10.63 7.65 11.16
C THR A 251 -10.76 6.14 10.96
N TYR A 252 -11.99 5.64 10.93
CA TYR A 252 -12.23 4.24 10.62
C TYR A 252 -11.90 3.93 9.16
N LYS A 253 -11.04 2.93 8.94
CA LYS A 253 -10.70 2.37 7.63
C LYS A 253 -11.01 0.87 7.58
N PRO A 254 -11.63 0.37 6.48
CA PRO A 254 -11.70 -1.06 6.23
C PRO A 254 -10.31 -1.69 6.20
N VAL A 255 -10.19 -2.95 6.60
CA VAL A 255 -8.87 -3.61 6.73
C VAL A 255 -8.06 -3.60 5.44
N ASP A 256 -8.71 -3.79 4.28
CA ASP A 256 -8.07 -3.77 2.96
C ASP A 256 -7.71 -2.35 2.46
N LYS A 257 -8.11 -1.31 3.20
CA LYS A 257 -7.79 0.11 2.96
C LYS A 257 -6.81 0.69 3.97
N LYS A 258 -6.42 -0.11 4.97
CA LYS A 258 -5.37 0.27 5.92
C LYS A 258 -4.00 0.24 5.27
N THR A 259 -3.10 1.09 5.74
CA THR A 259 -1.73 1.22 5.25
C THR A 259 -1.00 -0.12 5.25
N ASN A 260 -0.27 -0.40 4.18
CA ASN A 260 0.53 -1.60 4.07
C ASN A 260 1.90 -1.42 4.74
N TYR A 261 2.26 -2.37 5.59
CA TYR A 261 3.56 -2.45 6.24
C TYR A 261 4.30 -3.70 5.79
N VAL A 262 5.61 -3.58 5.69
CA VAL A 262 6.51 -4.72 5.42
C VAL A 262 7.39 -4.91 6.63
N LYS A 263 7.33 -6.08 7.27
CA LYS A 263 8.12 -6.44 8.46
C LYS A 263 8.57 -7.90 8.38
N ARG A 264 9.56 -8.24 9.22
CA ARG A 264 9.99 -9.63 9.41
C ARG A 264 9.07 -10.31 10.41
N CYS A 265 8.56 -11.48 10.06
CA CYS A 265 7.80 -12.33 10.97
C CYS A 265 8.76 -12.94 12.01
N VAL A 266 8.62 -12.55 13.26
CA VAL A 266 9.50 -13.03 14.34
C VAL A 266 8.86 -14.11 15.20
N GLY A 267 7.59 -14.42 15.01
CA GLY A 267 6.89 -15.50 15.70
C GLY A 267 5.66 -15.93 14.91
N ILE A 268 5.33 -17.20 14.93
CA ILE A 268 4.12 -17.78 14.35
C ILE A 268 3.21 -18.31 15.47
N ALA A 269 1.98 -18.69 15.12
CA ALA A 269 1.03 -19.22 16.08
C ALA A 269 1.62 -20.46 16.81
N GLY A 270 1.60 -20.42 18.13
CA GLY A 270 2.16 -21.46 19.02
C GLY A 270 3.57 -21.18 19.52
N ASP A 271 4.27 -20.18 18.97
CA ASP A 271 5.60 -19.80 19.48
C ASP A 271 5.50 -18.99 20.77
N THR A 272 6.43 -19.23 21.68
CA THR A 272 6.76 -18.34 22.81
C THR A 272 7.84 -17.38 22.36
N LEU A 273 7.54 -16.06 22.37
CA LEU A 273 8.47 -15.01 21.98
C LEU A 273 8.96 -14.22 23.17
N GLU A 274 10.28 -14.06 23.27
CA GLU A 274 10.94 -13.29 24.32
C GLU A 274 11.97 -12.33 23.70
N LEU A 275 12.12 -11.14 24.30
CA LEU A 275 13.14 -10.16 23.94
C LEU A 275 14.14 -10.02 25.08
N ARG A 276 15.43 -10.32 24.83
CA ARG A 276 16.54 -10.09 25.76
C ARG A 276 17.55 -9.13 25.11
N ASP A 277 17.75 -7.98 25.69
CA ASP A 277 18.68 -6.95 25.19
C ASP A 277 18.46 -6.61 23.69
N GLY A 278 17.19 -6.59 23.25
CA GLY A 278 16.82 -6.35 21.86
C GLY A 278 17.04 -7.52 20.91
N ILE A 279 17.35 -8.70 21.42
CA ILE A 279 17.51 -9.93 20.64
C ILE A 279 16.27 -10.81 20.86
N VAL A 280 15.69 -11.27 19.76
CA VAL A 280 14.51 -12.17 19.79
C VAL A 280 14.95 -13.58 20.14
N TYR A 281 14.26 -14.18 21.10
CA TYR A 281 14.31 -15.61 21.43
C TYR A 281 12.94 -16.24 21.11
N LEU A 282 12.95 -17.41 20.50
CA LEU A 282 11.78 -18.18 20.15
C LEU A 282 11.85 -19.53 20.86
N ASN A 283 10.81 -19.85 21.62
CA ASN A 283 10.73 -21.11 22.37
C ASN A 283 11.97 -21.36 23.28
N GLY A 284 12.51 -20.27 23.85
CA GLY A 284 13.71 -20.31 24.71
C GLY A 284 15.04 -20.24 23.96
N GLU A 285 15.06 -20.39 22.64
CA GLU A 285 16.29 -20.36 21.84
C GLU A 285 16.45 -19.02 21.12
N LYS A 286 17.70 -18.58 20.96
CA LYS A 286 18.02 -17.35 20.22
C LYS A 286 17.64 -17.50 18.74
N ASN A 287 16.82 -16.57 18.25
CA ASN A 287 16.41 -16.58 16.84
C ASN A 287 17.61 -16.39 15.90
N ILE A 288 17.78 -17.34 14.97
CA ILE A 288 18.84 -17.30 13.96
C ILE A 288 18.31 -16.51 12.76
N LEU A 289 18.85 -15.33 12.56
CA LEU A 289 18.46 -14.45 11.47
C LEU A 289 19.10 -14.86 10.14
N PRO A 290 18.41 -14.66 9.01
CA PRO A 290 19.00 -14.82 7.69
C PRO A 290 20.23 -13.92 7.50
N TYR A 291 21.17 -14.34 6.67
CA TYR A 291 22.46 -13.64 6.47
C TYR A 291 22.33 -12.14 6.16
N ARG A 292 21.31 -11.75 5.38
CA ARG A 292 21.07 -10.34 5.03
C ARG A 292 20.37 -9.54 6.14
N ALA A 293 19.82 -10.17 7.16
CA ALA A 293 19.18 -9.49 8.29
C ALA A 293 20.26 -9.00 9.28
N LYS A 294 20.63 -7.74 9.14
CA LYS A 294 21.67 -7.10 9.97
C LYS A 294 20.99 -6.18 10.98
N ILE A 295 20.60 -6.73 12.13
CA ILE A 295 20.03 -5.91 13.23
C ILE A 295 21.07 -4.90 13.69
N GLN A 296 20.63 -3.67 13.90
CA GLN A 296 21.44 -2.57 14.43
C GLN A 296 20.92 -2.17 15.80
N PHE A 297 21.84 -1.85 16.69
CA PHE A 297 21.56 -1.35 18.03
C PHE A 297 22.22 0.02 18.20
N GLN A 298 21.63 0.87 19.00
CA GLN A 298 22.28 2.11 19.40
C GLN A 298 23.53 1.82 20.23
N HIS A 299 24.61 2.47 19.86
CA HIS A 299 25.89 2.41 20.60
C HIS A 299 26.39 3.82 20.83
N THR A 300 27.00 4.03 21.99
CA THR A 300 27.84 5.19 22.26
C THR A 300 29.27 4.82 21.95
N ILE A 301 29.94 5.63 21.15
CA ILE A 301 31.35 5.52 20.81
C ILE A 301 32.06 6.64 21.51
N TYR A 302 33.13 6.31 22.27
CA TYR A 302 33.99 7.27 22.94
C TYR A 302 35.39 7.26 22.31
N SER A 303 35.99 8.46 22.20
CA SER A 303 37.34 8.65 21.68
C SER A 303 37.96 9.89 22.32
N SER A 304 39.02 9.74 23.07
CA SER A 304 39.75 10.85 23.67
C SER A 304 40.36 11.82 22.66
N ILE A 305 40.79 11.30 21.52
CA ILE A 305 41.38 12.10 20.43
C ILE A 305 40.33 12.63 19.41
N GLY A 306 39.07 12.21 19.57
CA GLY A 306 37.97 12.53 18.68
C GLY A 306 37.97 11.70 17.40
N ILE A 307 36.78 11.24 17.00
CA ILE A 307 36.57 10.44 15.80
C ILE A 307 36.03 11.35 14.67
N SER A 308 36.67 11.30 13.52
CA SER A 308 36.16 12.02 12.34
C SER A 308 34.87 11.39 11.83
N THR A 309 33.94 12.24 11.41
CA THR A 309 32.68 11.79 10.77
C THR A 309 32.95 10.91 9.54
N ASN A 310 33.96 11.23 8.74
CA ASN A 310 34.30 10.43 7.56
C ASN A 310 34.70 9.01 7.91
N LYS A 311 35.34 8.80 9.06
CA LYS A 311 35.68 7.47 9.55
C LYS A 311 34.41 6.69 9.92
N ILE A 312 33.52 7.30 10.68
CA ILE A 312 32.25 6.65 11.07
C ILE A 312 31.38 6.35 9.84
N LEU A 313 31.30 7.25 8.86
CA LEU A 313 30.59 7.02 7.61
C LEU A 313 31.09 5.79 6.82
N ARG A 314 32.40 5.50 6.86
CA ARG A 314 32.96 4.28 6.26
C ARG A 314 32.44 3.00 6.91
N TYR A 315 32.15 3.04 8.20
CA TYR A 315 31.62 1.89 8.95
C TYR A 315 30.12 1.73 8.80
N THR A 316 29.35 2.82 8.80
CA THR A 316 27.90 2.78 8.92
C THR A 316 27.18 3.11 7.62
N GLY A 317 27.82 3.84 6.69
CA GLY A 317 27.21 4.28 5.42
C GLY A 317 26.05 5.25 5.58
N LYS A 318 25.84 5.85 6.76
CA LYS A 318 24.76 6.78 7.07
C LYS A 318 25.28 8.16 7.39
N GLU A 319 24.46 9.17 7.10
CA GLU A 319 24.66 10.52 7.59
C GLU A 319 24.24 10.60 9.06
N PHE A 320 25.03 11.30 9.86
CA PHE A 320 24.77 11.56 11.25
C PHE A 320 24.67 13.05 11.49
N GLU A 321 24.26 13.39 12.69
CA GLU A 321 24.48 14.71 13.22
C GLU A 321 25.96 15.12 13.10
N ARG A 322 26.21 16.16 12.34
CA ARG A 322 27.55 16.74 12.16
C ARG A 322 27.57 18.13 12.71
N LYS A 323 28.62 18.44 13.45
CA LYS A 323 28.85 19.74 14.07
C LYS A 323 30.01 20.44 13.41
N PHE A 324 29.82 21.71 13.11
CA PHE A 324 30.83 22.55 12.49
C PHE A 324 30.89 23.91 13.14
N ILE A 325 32.08 24.53 13.10
CA ILE A 325 32.25 25.95 13.34
C ILE A 325 32.24 26.66 12.00
N ILE A 326 31.38 27.65 11.86
CA ILE A 326 31.28 28.49 10.66
C ILE A 326 31.41 29.95 11.03
N THR A 327 32.06 30.74 10.15
CA THR A 327 32.08 32.19 10.24
C THR A 327 31.31 32.74 9.06
N PHE A 328 30.18 33.39 9.28
CA PHE A 328 29.39 34.00 8.22
C PHE A 328 30.02 35.32 7.76
N LYS A 329 30.08 35.48 6.45
CA LYS A 329 30.64 36.68 5.78
C LYS A 329 29.57 37.71 5.45
N SER A 330 28.33 37.28 5.26
CA SER A 330 27.21 38.13 4.91
C SER A 330 25.90 37.62 5.48
N GLN A 331 24.88 38.49 5.54
CA GLN A 331 23.53 38.16 5.95
C GLN A 331 22.83 37.22 4.95
N GLU A 332 23.15 37.36 3.68
CA GLU A 332 22.64 36.49 2.61
C GLU A 332 23.15 35.04 2.78
N GLU A 333 24.42 34.88 3.07
CA GLU A 333 25.04 33.58 3.38
C GLU A 333 24.35 32.94 4.57
N TYR A 334 24.16 33.70 5.67
CA TYR A 334 23.46 33.23 6.85
C TYR A 334 22.05 32.71 6.53
N GLN A 335 21.20 33.51 5.83
CA GLN A 335 19.83 33.12 5.50
C GLN A 335 19.74 31.87 4.62
N ASN A 336 20.71 31.65 3.73
CA ASN A 336 20.71 30.49 2.86
C ASN A 336 21.24 29.23 3.55
N ILE A 337 22.17 29.36 4.47
CA ILE A 337 22.75 28.22 5.23
C ILE A 337 21.82 27.75 6.33
N VAL A 338 21.13 28.66 7.04
CA VAL A 338 20.21 28.33 8.15
C VAL A 338 19.13 27.32 7.77
N LYS A 339 18.72 27.29 6.52
CA LYS A 339 17.71 26.32 5.98
C LYS A 339 18.15 24.85 6.05
N TYR A 340 19.46 24.60 6.18
CA TYR A 340 20.05 23.24 6.15
C TYR A 340 20.64 22.82 7.51
N ILE A 341 20.45 23.61 8.55
CA ILE A 341 20.97 23.34 9.87
C ILE A 341 19.86 23.03 10.86
N ALA A 342 20.10 22.12 11.76
CA ALA A 342 19.17 21.70 12.80
C ALA A 342 19.28 22.58 14.06
N SER A 343 20.49 23.04 14.41
CA SER A 343 20.71 23.95 15.50
C SER A 343 21.84 24.93 15.18
N LEU A 344 21.74 26.10 15.79
CA LEU A 344 22.69 27.21 15.65
C LEU A 344 22.97 27.78 17.03
N ASN A 345 24.22 27.69 17.47
CA ASN A 345 24.70 28.30 18.72
C ASN A 345 25.72 29.38 18.38
N LYS A 346 25.49 30.60 18.80
CA LYS A 346 26.47 31.69 18.65
C LYS A 346 27.62 31.47 19.61
N LEU A 347 28.83 31.53 19.08
CA LEU A 347 30.08 31.56 19.81
C LEU A 347 30.55 33.02 19.98
N ASP A 348 31.78 33.31 19.67
CA ASP A 348 32.34 34.66 19.77
C ASP A 348 32.33 35.37 18.43
N GLY A 349 31.95 36.65 18.39
CA GLY A 349 31.91 37.47 17.18
C GLY A 349 30.91 36.94 16.13
N ASN A 350 31.41 36.66 14.90
CA ASN A 350 30.61 36.08 13.81
C ASN A 350 30.80 34.56 13.63
N ARG A 351 31.30 33.90 14.68
CA ARG A 351 31.48 32.45 14.71
C ARG A 351 30.26 31.76 15.31
N TYR A 352 29.83 30.69 14.70
CA TYR A 352 28.68 29.91 15.11
C TYR A 352 28.99 28.42 15.09
N GLU A 353 28.57 27.71 16.10
CA GLU A 353 28.47 26.24 16.06
C GLU A 353 27.16 25.88 15.37
N ILE A 354 27.24 25.10 14.32
CA ILE A 354 26.09 24.61 13.58
C ILE A 354 26.02 23.08 13.65
N THR A 355 24.80 22.56 13.72
CA THR A 355 24.53 21.14 13.65
C THR A 355 23.69 20.86 12.41
N THR A 356 24.04 19.85 11.63
CA THR A 356 23.29 19.42 10.46
C THR A 356 23.19 17.91 10.35
N TYR A 357 22.03 17.44 9.88
CA TYR A 357 21.81 16.04 9.49
C TYR A 357 21.96 15.85 7.99
N ASN A 358 21.86 16.92 7.20
CA ASN A 358 21.93 16.91 5.74
C ASN A 358 23.15 17.66 5.20
N TYR A 359 24.32 17.13 5.51
CA TYR A 359 25.58 17.77 5.06
C TYR A 359 25.71 17.80 3.53
N LYS A 360 25.10 16.88 2.81
CA LYS A 360 25.22 16.82 1.34
C LYS A 360 24.66 18.07 0.68
N GLU A 361 23.50 18.51 1.08
CA GLU A 361 22.85 19.74 0.58
C GLU A 361 23.55 20.97 1.12
N LEU A 362 23.86 21.00 2.41
CA LEU A 362 24.63 22.07 3.03
C LEU A 362 25.97 22.31 2.30
N LYS A 363 26.67 21.25 1.91
CA LYS A 363 27.95 21.34 1.19
C LYS A 363 27.83 22.08 -0.15
N VAL A 364 26.71 21.98 -0.86
CA VAL A 364 26.48 22.69 -2.11
C VAL A 364 26.43 24.19 -1.85
N VAL A 365 25.69 24.60 -0.81
CA VAL A 365 25.55 26.01 -0.44
C VAL A 365 26.87 26.57 0.09
N LEU A 366 27.59 25.82 0.93
CA LEU A 366 28.92 26.21 1.43
C LEU A 366 29.91 26.46 0.32
N LYS A 367 29.91 25.63 -0.74
CA LYS A 367 30.76 25.83 -1.94
C LYS A 367 30.40 27.11 -2.70
N LYS A 368 29.11 27.42 -2.82
CA LYS A 368 28.63 28.64 -3.50
C LYS A 368 29.17 29.90 -2.84
N TYR A 369 29.15 29.94 -1.50
CA TYR A 369 29.64 31.11 -0.75
C TYR A 369 31.11 31.04 -0.37
N ARG A 370 31.82 29.99 -0.72
CA ARG A 370 33.22 29.72 -0.28
C ARG A 370 33.36 29.93 1.24
N SER A 371 32.39 29.34 1.98
CA SER A 371 32.32 29.50 3.42
C SER A 371 33.50 28.80 4.08
N ASN A 372 34.08 29.45 5.09
CA ASN A 372 35.09 28.81 5.93
C ASN A 372 34.39 28.01 7.00
N ILE A 373 34.58 26.69 6.99
CA ILE A 373 33.92 25.74 7.86
C ILE A 373 34.93 24.74 8.40
N GLU A 374 34.89 24.52 9.71
CA GLU A 374 35.72 23.55 10.39
C GLU A 374 34.83 22.52 11.10
N GLU A 375 35.05 21.23 10.84
CA GLU A 375 34.29 20.17 11.49
C GLU A 375 34.80 19.94 12.92
N ILE A 376 33.87 19.96 13.88
CA ILE A 376 34.18 19.70 15.28
C ILE A 376 34.36 18.19 15.44
N LYS A 377 35.53 17.78 15.91
CA LYS A 377 35.81 16.41 16.35
C LYS A 377 35.06 16.16 17.68
N THR A 378 34.11 15.24 17.68
CA THR A 378 33.40 14.88 18.90
C THR A 378 34.04 13.69 19.58
N THR A 379 34.21 13.79 20.90
CA THR A 379 34.76 12.69 21.75
C THR A 379 33.69 11.63 22.08
N LYS A 380 32.41 11.97 21.92
CA LYS A 380 31.26 11.05 22.12
C LYS A 380 30.36 11.09 20.93
N ARG A 381 30.02 9.91 20.37
CA ARG A 381 29.01 9.79 19.28
C ARG A 381 28.06 8.66 19.59
N VAL A 382 26.77 8.92 19.32
CA VAL A 382 25.71 7.90 19.36
C VAL A 382 25.36 7.53 17.92
N THR A 383 25.35 6.23 17.60
CA THR A 383 25.02 5.74 16.27
C THR A 383 24.50 4.32 16.32
N ASN A 384 23.76 3.92 15.26
CA ASN A 384 23.30 2.55 15.10
C ASN A 384 24.38 1.69 14.44
N LEU A 385 24.76 0.61 15.10
CA LEU A 385 25.76 -0.36 14.63
C LEU A 385 25.22 -1.78 14.70
N THR A 386 25.62 -2.60 13.74
CA THR A 386 25.52 -4.06 13.93
C THR A 386 26.56 -4.50 14.97
N LEU A 387 26.31 -5.62 15.64
CA LEU A 387 27.26 -6.15 16.63
C LEU A 387 28.66 -6.38 16.01
N ALA A 388 28.72 -6.86 14.77
CA ALA A 388 29.98 -7.06 14.05
C ALA A 388 30.73 -5.74 13.77
N LEU A 389 30.00 -4.66 13.45
CA LEU A 389 30.62 -3.35 13.25
C LEU A 389 31.04 -2.72 14.55
N ALA A 390 30.30 -2.90 15.65
CA ALA A 390 30.69 -2.45 16.97
C ALA A 390 31.99 -3.12 17.40
N GLU A 391 32.10 -4.44 17.16
CA GLU A 391 33.32 -5.19 17.48
C GLU A 391 34.53 -4.75 16.65
N LYS A 392 34.30 -4.46 15.35
CA LYS A 392 35.34 -3.90 14.48
C LYS A 392 35.82 -2.52 14.97
N LEU A 393 34.89 -1.66 15.40
CA LEU A 393 35.22 -0.34 15.94
C LEU A 393 35.98 -0.40 17.27
N ARG A 394 35.70 -1.37 18.16
CA ARG A 394 36.45 -1.58 19.39
C ARG A 394 37.92 -1.86 19.15
N ARG A 395 38.28 -2.42 17.99
CA ARG A 395 39.67 -2.71 17.59
C ARG A 395 40.36 -1.54 16.90
N ASP A 396 39.66 -0.44 16.71
CA ASP A 396 40.23 0.75 16.06
C ASP A 396 41.01 1.58 17.06
N SER A 397 42.26 1.96 16.72
CA SER A 397 43.16 2.69 17.60
C SER A 397 42.71 4.09 18.01
N GLU A 398 41.74 4.67 17.28
CA GLU A 398 41.16 5.97 17.64
C GLU A 398 39.93 5.85 18.54
N VAL A 399 39.50 4.64 18.91
CA VAL A 399 38.30 4.38 19.67
C VAL A 399 38.65 3.83 21.04
N ASP A 400 38.28 4.55 22.09
CA ASP A 400 38.54 4.11 23.48
C ASP A 400 37.52 3.06 23.91
N SER A 401 36.21 3.27 23.57
CA SER A 401 35.17 2.30 23.89
C SER A 401 33.96 2.39 22.98
N VAL A 402 33.23 1.28 22.83
CA VAL A 402 31.95 1.19 22.12
C VAL A 402 30.97 0.46 23.04
N ILE A 403 30.02 1.19 23.57
CA ILE A 403 29.05 0.71 24.55
C ILE A 403 27.67 0.61 23.88
N LYS A 404 27.06 -0.57 23.92
CA LYS A 404 25.67 -0.76 23.48
C LYS A 404 24.74 -0.07 24.48
N ILE A 405 23.81 0.76 23.97
CA ILE A 405 22.78 1.37 24.79
C ILE A 405 21.70 0.32 25.01
N VAL A 406 21.46 -0.03 26.26
CA VAL A 406 20.32 -0.86 26.69
C VAL A 406 19.53 0.00 27.66
N HIS A 407 18.24 0.17 27.37
CA HIS A 407 17.32 0.85 28.28
C HIS A 407 16.79 -0.17 29.29
N GLU A 408 16.86 0.16 30.56
CA GLU A 408 16.19 -0.61 31.61
C GLU A 408 14.67 -0.47 31.44
N ALA A 409 13.91 -1.43 32.00
CA ALA A 409 12.47 -1.37 32.01
C ALA A 409 11.99 -0.10 32.75
N ASP A 410 11.25 0.76 32.05
CA ASP A 410 10.75 2.03 32.59
C ASP A 410 9.31 2.25 32.14
N ASN A 411 8.45 2.64 33.08
CA ASN A 411 7.03 2.98 32.82
C ASN A 411 6.89 4.11 31.79
N SER A 412 7.85 5.00 31.66
CA SER A 412 7.82 6.08 30.68
C SER A 412 7.98 5.60 29.24
N ILE A 413 8.60 4.43 29.03
CA ILE A 413 8.78 3.83 27.69
C ILE A 413 7.47 3.25 27.17
N PHE A 414 6.63 2.75 28.08
CA PHE A 414 5.36 2.09 27.76
C PHE A 414 4.20 2.64 28.61
N PRO A 415 3.83 3.92 28.47
CA PRO A 415 2.93 4.61 29.40
C PRO A 415 1.46 4.17 29.34
N GLN A 416 1.05 3.34 28.39
CA GLN A 416 -0.35 2.97 28.15
C GLN A 416 -0.56 1.45 28.07
N ILE A 417 0.18 0.68 28.83
CA ILE A 417 0.15 -0.76 28.72
C ILE A 417 -0.96 -1.32 29.58
N GLU A 418 -1.77 -2.18 28.95
CA GLU A 418 -2.69 -3.05 29.68
C GLU A 418 -1.88 -3.99 30.60
N THR A 419 -2.07 -3.81 31.90
CA THR A 419 -1.32 -4.51 32.97
C THR A 419 -1.39 -6.02 32.92
N ASN A 420 -2.30 -6.58 32.12
CA ASN A 420 -2.46 -8.03 31.94
C ASN A 420 -1.56 -8.62 30.86
N GLN A 421 -0.95 -7.79 29.99
CA GLN A 421 -0.15 -8.26 28.85
C GLN A 421 1.31 -7.93 29.00
N TRP A 422 1.64 -6.85 29.75
CA TRP A 422 2.97 -6.39 30.00
C TRP A 422 3.12 -5.93 31.44
N SER A 423 4.23 -6.17 32.06
CA SER A 423 4.60 -5.52 33.30
C SER A 423 5.98 -4.92 33.16
N GLN A 424 6.27 -3.90 33.98
CA GLN A 424 7.60 -3.28 34.06
C GLN A 424 8.70 -4.29 34.33
N ASP A 425 8.37 -5.28 35.18
CA ASP A 425 9.30 -6.31 35.65
C ASP A 425 9.30 -7.51 34.69
N ASN A 426 8.49 -7.50 33.66
CA ASN A 426 8.30 -8.63 32.76
C ASN A 426 8.45 -8.20 31.29
N MET A 427 9.66 -7.82 30.90
CA MET A 427 10.07 -7.83 29.50
C MET A 427 10.29 -9.27 28.99
N GLY A 428 9.75 -10.22 29.69
CA GLY A 428 9.78 -11.63 29.41
C GLY A 428 8.82 -12.07 28.31
N PRO A 429 8.50 -13.36 28.23
CA PRO A 429 7.76 -13.93 27.12
C PRO A 429 6.36 -13.31 26.97
N ILE A 430 6.03 -12.99 25.74
CA ILE A 430 4.71 -12.53 25.33
C ILE A 430 4.02 -13.69 24.61
N TYR A 431 2.87 -14.08 25.09
CA TYR A 431 2.11 -15.19 24.54
C TYR A 431 1.06 -14.71 23.55
#